data_eb54b62df558972767684ff270412d3d
#
_entry.id   eb54b62df558972767684ff270412d3d
#
_cell.length_a   1.000
_cell.length_b   1.000
_cell.length_c   1.000
_cell.angle_alpha   90.00
_cell.angle_beta   90.00
_cell.angle_gamma   90.00
#
_symmetry.space_group_name_H-M   'P 1'
#
loop_
_entity.id
_entity.type
_entity.pdbx_description
1 polymer ?
#
loop_
_entity_poly.entity_id
_entity_poly.type
_entity_poly.pdbx_seq_one_letter_code
_entity_poly.pdbx_strand_id
1 'polypeptide(L)'
;TYMRTDGVQLGSEAIAGVRSEIGQRFGNRYLPDTPRVYRTAAANAQEAHEAIRPTDAARAPDAIRDFLDYDQARLYDLIWKRTIASQMQSAELDQTAIDITNRTQNVTLRASGRVVVFDGYRSVYQEGQDSTSDQVETDKADDSAILPAVDKGEALATRKVTPEQHFTQPPPRFTDASLVKAMEELGICLLYTSDAADE
;
A
#
# COMPACT_ATOMS: atom_id res chain seq x y z
N THR A 1 18.04 -17.80 -12.43
CA THR A 1 17.54 -17.97 -11.05
C THR A 1 16.02 -17.92 -11.08
N TYR A 2 15.38 -18.99 -10.66
CA TYR A 2 13.93 -19.06 -10.57
C TYR A 2 13.47 -18.28 -9.32
N MET A 3 12.57 -17.32 -9.51
CA MET A 3 12.02 -16.50 -8.41
C MET A 3 10.51 -16.72 -8.36
N ARG A 4 10.02 -17.10 -7.18
CA ARG A 4 8.57 -17.22 -6.92
C ARG A 4 8.09 -16.02 -6.12
N THR A 5 6.93 -15.50 -6.45
CA THR A 5 6.30 -14.35 -5.78
C THR A 5 5.37 -14.77 -4.63
N ASP A 6 5.21 -16.07 -4.39
CA ASP A 6 4.40 -16.66 -3.33
C ASP A 6 5.08 -16.66 -1.96
N GLY A 7 6.42 -16.53 -1.91
CA GLY A 7 7.17 -16.41 -0.67
C GLY A 7 6.98 -15.03 -0.02
N VAL A 8 6.53 -15.01 1.23
CA VAL A 8 6.33 -13.77 2.01
C VAL A 8 7.24 -13.67 3.22
N GLN A 9 8.04 -14.69 3.48
CA GLN A 9 8.93 -14.75 4.64
C GLN A 9 10.34 -14.28 4.30
N LEU A 10 10.96 -13.56 5.21
CA LEU A 10 12.37 -13.19 5.13
C LEU A 10 13.19 -14.04 6.09
N GLY A 11 14.39 -14.44 5.68
CA GLY A 11 15.35 -15.07 6.57
C GLY A 11 15.77 -14.16 7.72
N SER A 12 16.18 -14.75 8.84
CA SER A 12 16.54 -13.99 10.05
C SER A 12 17.68 -13.00 9.84
N GLU A 13 18.68 -13.35 9.02
CA GLU A 13 19.79 -12.46 8.66
C GLU A 13 19.31 -11.27 7.83
N ALA A 14 18.43 -11.52 6.86
CA ALA A 14 17.83 -10.46 6.05
C ALA A 14 16.99 -9.49 6.91
N ILE A 15 16.19 -10.02 7.83
CA ILE A 15 15.42 -9.21 8.81
C ILE A 15 16.37 -8.34 9.64
N ALA A 16 17.46 -8.91 10.15
CA ALA A 16 18.44 -8.15 10.95
C ALA A 16 19.05 -7.01 10.13
N GLY A 17 19.45 -7.28 8.87
CA GLY A 17 20.00 -6.27 7.96
C GLY A 17 19.02 -5.16 7.65
N VAL A 18 17.78 -5.51 7.31
CA VAL A 18 16.70 -4.55 7.03
C VAL A 18 16.42 -3.68 8.26
N ARG A 19 16.29 -4.26 9.44
CA ARG A 19 16.04 -3.53 10.68
C ARG A 19 17.20 -2.60 11.07
N SER A 20 18.44 -3.03 10.84
CA SER A 20 19.62 -2.18 11.03
C SER A 20 19.56 -0.95 10.11
N GLU A 21 19.24 -1.14 8.83
CA GLU A 21 19.10 -0.05 7.85
C GLU A 21 17.98 0.92 8.23
N ILE A 22 16.81 0.40 8.68
CA ILE A 22 15.72 1.26 9.17
C ILE A 22 16.20 2.13 10.34
N GLY A 23 16.85 1.54 11.34
CA GLY A 23 17.35 2.27 12.50
C GLY A 23 18.35 3.35 12.14
N GLN A 24 19.26 3.06 11.20
CA GLN A 24 20.32 4.01 10.78
C GLN A 24 19.74 5.16 9.92
N ARG A 25 18.83 4.86 9.01
CA ARG A 25 18.35 5.81 7.99
C ARG A 25 17.14 6.63 8.45
N PHE A 26 16.21 5.99 9.16
CA PHE A 26 14.93 6.61 9.57
C PHE A 26 14.86 6.85 11.09
N GLY A 27 15.69 6.17 11.85
CA GLY A 27 15.70 6.27 13.31
C GLY A 27 14.83 5.25 14.01
N ASN A 28 15.02 5.12 15.33
CA ASN A 28 14.39 4.08 16.13
C ASN A 28 12.85 4.18 16.22
N ARG A 29 12.28 5.36 16.01
CA ARG A 29 10.82 5.55 15.99
C ARG A 29 10.15 4.74 14.87
N TYR A 30 10.86 4.52 13.76
CA TYR A 30 10.36 3.75 12.62
C TYR A 30 10.56 2.25 12.76
N LEU A 31 11.19 1.80 13.84
CA LEU A 31 11.51 0.42 14.08
C LEU A 31 10.54 -0.18 15.12
N PRO A 32 9.68 -1.13 14.77
CA PRO A 32 8.83 -1.81 15.75
C PRO A 32 9.68 -2.64 16.71
N ASP A 33 9.21 -2.85 17.95
CA ASP A 33 9.93 -3.59 18.99
C ASP A 33 10.28 -5.02 18.55
N THR A 34 9.38 -5.66 17.83
CA THR A 34 9.56 -7.02 17.31
C THR A 34 9.57 -7.04 15.79
N PRO A 35 10.31 -7.95 15.16
CA PRO A 35 10.24 -8.16 13.72
C PRO A 35 8.82 -8.50 13.27
N ARG A 36 8.41 -7.96 12.13
CA ARG A 36 7.13 -8.32 11.52
C ARG A 36 7.24 -9.66 10.80
N VAL A 37 6.26 -10.50 11.04
CA VAL A 37 6.14 -11.81 10.41
C VAL A 37 4.88 -11.84 9.56
N TYR A 38 5.02 -12.24 8.31
CA TYR A 38 3.93 -12.36 7.36
C TYR A 38 3.62 -13.84 7.12
N ARG A 39 2.34 -14.14 6.93
CA ARG A 39 1.89 -15.48 6.55
C ARG A 39 1.22 -15.39 5.19
N THR A 40 1.54 -16.34 4.31
CA THR A 40 0.84 -16.46 3.03
C THR A 40 -0.58 -17.00 3.25
N ALA A 41 -1.54 -16.45 2.52
CA ALA A 41 -2.90 -16.97 2.46
C ALA A 41 -3.09 -18.01 1.35
N ALA A 42 -2.10 -18.18 0.48
CA ALA A 42 -2.18 -19.11 -0.64
C ALA A 42 -2.15 -20.56 -0.14
N ALA A 43 -3.19 -21.34 -0.47
CA ALA A 43 -3.37 -22.72 -0.03
C ALA A 43 -2.24 -23.68 -0.52
N ASN A 44 -1.52 -23.27 -1.57
CA ASN A 44 -0.47 -24.07 -2.22
C ASN A 44 0.92 -23.43 -2.10
N ALA A 45 1.10 -22.44 -1.20
CA ALA A 45 2.42 -21.85 -1.02
C ALA A 45 3.41 -22.89 -0.49
N GLN A 46 4.47 -23.12 -1.25
CA GLN A 46 5.59 -23.91 -0.75
C GLN A 46 6.34 -23.07 0.28
N GLU A 47 6.30 -23.48 1.54
CA GLU A 47 6.90 -22.76 2.68
C GLU A 47 8.43 -22.54 2.56
N ALA A 48 9.06 -23.14 1.57
CA ALA A 48 10.51 -23.10 1.37
C ALA A 48 11.03 -21.84 0.65
N HIS A 49 10.15 -20.99 0.12
CA HIS A 49 10.60 -19.83 -0.67
C HIS A 49 10.69 -18.58 0.19
N GLU A 50 11.84 -17.93 0.13
CA GLU A 50 12.03 -16.61 0.71
C GLU A 50 11.36 -15.54 -0.17
N ALA A 51 10.86 -14.50 0.45
CA ALA A 51 10.34 -13.33 -0.25
C ALA A 51 11.41 -12.66 -1.12
N ILE A 52 10.98 -12.07 -2.24
CA ILE A 52 11.87 -11.29 -3.11
C ILE A 52 12.36 -10.07 -2.34
N ARG A 53 13.66 -9.92 -2.23
CA ARG A 53 14.34 -8.85 -1.51
C ARG A 53 15.66 -8.43 -2.14
N PRO A 54 16.21 -7.26 -1.82
CA PRO A 54 17.60 -6.92 -2.14
C PRO A 54 18.55 -7.92 -1.47
N THR A 55 19.66 -8.22 -2.11
CA THR A 55 20.73 -9.03 -1.53
C THR A 55 21.29 -8.39 -0.26
N ASP A 56 21.36 -7.04 -0.27
CA ASP A 56 21.86 -6.23 0.83
C ASP A 56 20.98 -4.98 0.98
N ALA A 57 20.30 -4.85 2.13
CA ALA A 57 19.39 -3.74 2.41
C ALA A 57 20.11 -2.37 2.50
N ALA A 58 21.40 -2.37 2.84
CA ALA A 58 22.21 -1.16 2.91
C ALA A 58 22.48 -0.53 1.53
N ARG A 59 22.31 -1.29 0.45
CA ARG A 59 22.40 -0.78 -0.92
C ARG A 59 21.11 -0.08 -1.33
N ALA A 60 20.99 1.18 -0.93
CA ALA A 60 19.85 1.98 -1.31
C ALA A 60 19.77 2.20 -2.83
N PRO A 61 18.58 2.40 -3.41
CA PRO A 61 18.40 2.59 -4.85
C PRO A 61 19.30 3.67 -5.45
N ASP A 62 19.44 4.81 -4.76
CA ASP A 62 20.27 5.92 -5.24
C ASP A 62 21.75 5.55 -5.35
N ALA A 63 22.25 4.68 -4.47
CA ALA A 63 23.66 4.29 -4.47
C ALA A 63 24.04 3.36 -5.62
N ILE A 64 23.08 2.67 -6.24
CA ILE A 64 23.35 1.71 -7.31
C ILE A 64 22.73 2.11 -8.64
N ARG A 65 22.02 3.25 -8.70
CA ARG A 65 21.28 3.70 -9.87
C ARG A 65 22.13 3.75 -11.14
N ASP A 66 23.38 4.22 -11.02
CA ASP A 66 24.30 4.40 -12.15
C ASP A 66 24.79 3.06 -12.75
N PHE A 67 24.56 1.94 -12.04
CA PHE A 67 24.94 0.60 -12.50
C PHE A 67 23.77 -0.17 -13.13
N LEU A 68 22.58 0.43 -13.19
CA LEU A 68 21.34 -0.21 -13.64
C LEU A 68 20.77 0.55 -14.84
N ASP A 69 20.12 -0.17 -15.75
CA ASP A 69 19.26 0.47 -16.74
C ASP A 69 17.97 1.01 -16.08
N TYR A 70 17.16 1.72 -16.88
CA TYR A 70 15.96 2.39 -16.38
C TYR A 70 14.94 1.44 -15.73
N ASP A 71 14.68 0.30 -16.36
CA ASP A 71 13.68 -0.66 -15.86
C ASP A 71 14.21 -1.44 -14.65
N GLN A 72 15.48 -1.81 -14.66
CA GLN A 72 16.15 -2.42 -13.53
C GLN A 72 16.16 -1.49 -12.32
N ALA A 73 16.44 -0.19 -12.51
CA ALA A 73 16.44 0.78 -11.43
C ALA A 73 15.06 0.95 -10.81
N ARG A 74 13.99 1.00 -11.63
CA ARG A 74 12.60 1.07 -11.14
C ARG A 74 12.20 -0.19 -10.36
N LEU A 75 12.53 -1.34 -10.89
CA LEU A 75 12.22 -2.62 -10.23
C LEU A 75 12.97 -2.75 -8.91
N TYR A 76 14.25 -2.40 -8.90
CA TYR A 76 15.05 -2.43 -7.67
C TYR A 76 14.51 -1.47 -6.61
N ASP A 77 14.16 -0.24 -7.00
CA ASP A 77 13.56 0.76 -6.11
C ASP A 77 12.27 0.23 -5.48
N LEU A 78 11.41 -0.40 -6.26
CA LEU A 78 10.17 -1.01 -5.77
C LEU A 78 10.46 -2.14 -4.77
N ILE A 79 11.36 -3.07 -5.11
CA ILE A 79 11.72 -4.20 -4.26
C ILE A 79 12.32 -3.70 -2.94
N TRP A 80 13.26 -2.76 -3.03
CA TRP A 80 13.93 -2.20 -1.85
C TRP A 80 12.92 -1.50 -0.93
N LYS A 81 12.10 -0.61 -1.48
CA LYS A 81 11.07 0.11 -0.72
C LYS A 81 10.08 -0.83 -0.04
N ARG A 82 9.58 -1.83 -0.74
CA ARG A 82 8.66 -2.82 -0.15
C ARG A 82 9.34 -3.63 0.95
N THR A 83 10.58 -4.03 0.75
CA THR A 83 11.34 -4.78 1.75
C THR A 83 11.55 -3.96 3.02
N ILE A 84 12.01 -2.71 2.90
CA ILE A 84 12.19 -1.80 4.04
C ILE A 84 10.84 -1.54 4.73
N ALA A 85 9.83 -1.13 3.98
CA ALA A 85 8.49 -0.84 4.50
C ALA A 85 7.87 -2.03 5.24
N SER A 86 8.15 -3.27 4.79
CA SER A 86 7.64 -4.48 5.44
C SER A 86 8.08 -4.64 6.90
N GLN A 87 9.22 -4.09 7.27
CA GLN A 87 9.78 -4.16 8.63
C GLN A 87 9.68 -2.84 9.41
N MET A 88 9.03 -1.80 8.82
CA MET A 88 8.85 -0.51 9.49
C MET A 88 7.62 -0.49 10.39
N GLN A 89 7.59 0.51 11.28
CA GLN A 89 6.43 0.82 12.11
C GLN A 89 5.24 1.26 11.25
N SER A 90 4.03 0.91 11.70
CA SER A 90 2.79 1.32 11.03
C SER A 90 2.62 2.83 11.05
N ALA A 91 1.98 3.38 10.01
CA ALA A 91 1.53 4.75 10.04
C ALA A 91 0.41 4.92 11.08
N GLU A 92 0.38 6.09 11.72
CA GLU A 92 -0.68 6.50 12.64
C GLU A 92 -1.49 7.63 11.98
N LEU A 93 -2.79 7.44 11.91
CA LEU A 93 -3.71 8.34 11.24
C LEU A 93 -4.82 8.71 12.21
N ASP A 94 -5.03 10.00 12.44
CA ASP A 94 -6.22 10.50 13.12
C ASP A 94 -7.34 10.64 12.09
N GLN A 95 -8.43 9.93 12.32
CA GLN A 95 -9.63 10.00 11.49
C GLN A 95 -10.73 10.76 12.23
N THR A 96 -11.19 11.85 11.62
CA THR A 96 -12.32 12.64 12.12
C THR A 96 -13.52 12.44 11.20
N ALA A 97 -14.69 12.21 11.78
CA ALA A 97 -15.95 12.17 11.07
C ALA A 97 -16.94 13.16 11.72
N ILE A 98 -17.56 14.01 10.91
CA ILE A 98 -18.54 15.00 11.34
C ILE A 98 -19.88 14.62 10.71
N ASP A 99 -20.87 14.32 11.56
CA ASP A 99 -22.25 14.09 11.12
C ASP A 99 -23.05 15.38 11.26
N ILE A 100 -23.53 15.92 10.14
CA ILE A 100 -24.29 17.15 10.03
C ILE A 100 -25.74 16.80 9.75
N THR A 101 -26.63 17.10 10.70
CA THR A 101 -28.05 16.76 10.60
C THR A 101 -28.89 18.00 10.30
N ASN A 102 -29.70 17.90 9.26
CA ASN A 102 -30.73 18.92 8.98
C ASN A 102 -32.02 18.58 9.74
N ARG A 103 -32.39 19.42 10.69
CA ARG A 103 -33.55 19.20 11.56
C ARG A 103 -34.89 19.20 10.82
N THR A 104 -34.99 19.87 9.67
CA THR A 104 -36.26 20.03 8.95
C THR A 104 -36.56 18.85 8.02
N GLN A 105 -35.55 18.11 7.56
CA GLN A 105 -35.71 17.08 6.55
C GLN A 105 -35.20 15.69 6.96
N ASN A 106 -34.75 15.51 8.18
CA ASN A 106 -34.12 14.26 8.66
C ASN A 106 -32.98 13.75 7.77
N VAL A 107 -32.26 14.66 7.13
CA VAL A 107 -31.09 14.33 6.30
C VAL A 107 -29.83 14.45 7.15
N THR A 108 -29.02 13.44 7.10
CA THR A 108 -27.68 13.43 7.70
C THR A 108 -26.63 13.41 6.60
N LEU A 109 -25.74 14.40 6.60
CA LEU A 109 -24.57 14.45 5.76
C LEU A 109 -23.36 14.05 6.60
N ARG A 110 -22.42 13.31 6.04
CA ARG A 110 -21.18 12.94 6.71
C ARG A 110 -20.00 13.53 5.96
N ALA A 111 -19.15 14.25 6.69
CA ALA A 111 -17.83 14.64 6.23
C ALA A 111 -16.78 13.83 7.00
N SER A 112 -15.82 13.25 6.30
CA SER A 112 -14.69 12.51 6.87
C SER A 112 -13.37 13.13 6.43
N GLY A 113 -12.40 13.13 7.31
CA GLY A 113 -11.04 13.60 7.02
C GLY A 113 -10.03 12.79 7.80
N ARG A 114 -8.79 12.74 7.30
CA ARG A 114 -7.67 12.05 7.94
C ARG A 114 -6.48 12.97 8.04
N VAL A 115 -5.78 12.90 9.16
CA VAL A 115 -4.50 13.58 9.38
C VAL A 115 -3.45 12.54 9.68
N VAL A 116 -2.34 12.57 8.97
CA VAL A 116 -1.19 11.70 9.25
C VAL A 116 -0.47 12.26 10.48
N VAL A 117 -0.54 11.56 11.60
CA VAL A 117 0.17 11.89 12.85
C VAL A 117 1.59 11.38 12.82
N PHE A 118 1.75 10.17 12.27
CA PHE A 118 3.04 9.54 12.05
C PHE A 118 2.99 8.77 10.73
N ASP A 119 3.93 9.06 9.85
CA ASP A 119 3.95 8.50 8.50
C ASP A 119 4.39 7.01 8.44
N GLY A 120 5.22 6.56 9.43
CA GLY A 120 5.65 5.17 9.51
C GLY A 120 6.21 4.64 8.18
N TYR A 121 5.78 3.44 7.76
CA TYR A 121 6.21 2.83 6.50
C TYR A 121 5.85 3.65 5.25
N ARG A 122 4.86 4.55 5.34
CA ARG A 122 4.43 5.42 4.21
C ARG A 122 5.50 6.42 3.79
N SER A 123 6.47 6.71 4.67
CA SER A 123 7.64 7.54 4.34
C SER A 123 8.50 6.94 3.22
N VAL A 124 8.45 5.61 3.07
CA VAL A 124 9.25 4.87 2.07
C VAL A 124 8.38 4.33 0.94
N TYR A 125 7.21 3.78 1.28
CA TYR A 125 6.36 3.08 0.35
C TYR A 125 4.91 3.51 0.47
N GLN A 126 4.35 3.97 -0.64
CA GLN A 126 2.93 4.15 -0.84
C GLN A 126 2.50 3.23 -1.98
N GLU A 127 1.51 2.39 -1.72
CA GLU A 127 0.98 1.51 -2.75
C GLU A 127 0.40 2.36 -3.88
N GLY A 128 0.97 2.20 -5.09
CA GLY A 128 0.42 2.82 -6.28
C GLY A 128 -0.92 2.15 -6.58
N GLN A 129 -1.98 2.94 -6.66
CA GLN A 129 -3.21 2.44 -7.26
C GLN A 129 -2.93 2.26 -8.75
N ASP A 130 -3.27 1.09 -9.31
CA ASP A 130 -3.30 0.89 -10.75
C ASP A 130 -4.29 1.91 -11.33
N SER A 131 -3.77 3.06 -11.73
CA SER A 131 -4.56 4.13 -12.29
C SER A 131 -5.01 3.73 -13.69
N THR A 132 -6.19 3.16 -13.78
CA THR A 132 -7.05 3.46 -14.92
C THR A 132 -7.39 4.95 -14.79
N SER A 133 -7.00 5.72 -15.77
CA SER A 133 -6.81 7.17 -15.80
C SER A 133 -8.01 8.06 -15.39
N ASP A 134 -9.14 7.51 -15.01
CA ASP A 134 -10.38 8.25 -14.78
C ASP A 134 -10.96 8.16 -13.34
N GLN A 135 -10.37 7.37 -12.44
CA GLN A 135 -10.84 7.27 -11.05
C GLN A 135 -9.97 8.03 -10.03
N VAL A 136 -8.97 8.76 -10.51
CA VAL A 136 -7.93 9.38 -9.66
C VAL A 136 -8.43 10.59 -8.86
N GLU A 137 -9.58 11.19 -9.21
CA GLU A 137 -10.00 12.43 -8.56
C GLU A 137 -10.90 12.25 -7.34
N THR A 138 -11.65 11.15 -7.22
CA THR A 138 -12.60 10.97 -6.12
C THR A 138 -11.95 10.44 -4.84
N ASP A 139 -10.96 9.55 -4.94
CA ASP A 139 -10.32 8.98 -3.73
C ASP A 139 -9.19 9.85 -3.16
N LYS A 140 -8.59 10.73 -3.98
CA LYS A 140 -7.59 11.70 -3.48
C LYS A 140 -8.19 12.84 -2.70
N ALA A 141 -9.43 13.21 -2.97
CA ALA A 141 -10.11 14.31 -2.27
C ALA A 141 -10.50 13.93 -0.83
N ASP A 142 -10.74 12.64 -0.56
CA ASP A 142 -11.25 12.18 0.73
C ASP A 142 -10.13 11.77 1.73
N ASP A 143 -8.95 11.43 1.24
CA ASP A 143 -7.84 10.93 2.09
C ASP A 143 -6.97 12.05 2.70
N SER A 144 -7.15 13.30 2.26
CA SER A 144 -6.37 14.46 2.72
C SER A 144 -7.20 15.66 3.17
N ALA A 145 -8.53 15.53 3.26
CA ALA A 145 -9.37 16.61 3.72
C ALA A 145 -9.11 16.90 5.21
N ILE A 146 -8.50 18.04 5.49
CA ILE A 146 -8.39 18.56 6.86
C ILE A 146 -9.74 19.20 7.21
N LEU A 147 -10.49 18.54 8.09
CA LEU A 147 -11.75 19.08 8.57
C LEU A 147 -11.49 20.18 9.60
N PRO A 148 -12.31 21.25 9.60
CA PRO A 148 -12.23 22.26 10.64
C PRO A 148 -12.62 21.66 12.00
N ALA A 149 -12.09 22.23 13.06
CA ALA A 149 -12.53 21.91 14.42
C ALA A 149 -13.97 22.42 14.58
N VAL A 150 -14.89 21.52 14.95
CA VAL A 150 -16.29 21.83 15.24
C VAL A 150 -16.72 21.12 16.51
N ASP A 151 -17.57 21.76 17.29
CA ASP A 151 -18.11 21.21 18.53
C ASP A 151 -19.44 20.47 18.30
N LYS A 152 -19.71 19.48 19.15
CA LYS A 152 -20.97 18.75 19.09
C LYS A 152 -22.16 19.69 19.38
N GLY A 153 -23.05 19.78 18.40
CA GLY A 153 -24.25 20.63 18.46
C GLY A 153 -24.04 22.05 17.94
N GLU A 154 -22.87 22.34 17.40
CA GLU A 154 -22.59 23.60 16.72
C GLU A 154 -23.54 23.79 15.52
N ALA A 155 -24.04 25.02 15.35
CA ALA A 155 -24.90 25.36 14.23
C ALA A 155 -24.04 25.74 13.01
N LEU A 156 -24.15 24.99 11.93
CA LEU A 156 -23.46 25.26 10.68
C LEU A 156 -24.36 25.98 9.68
N ALA A 157 -23.80 26.99 9.00
CA ALA A 157 -24.47 27.68 7.93
C ALA A 157 -24.14 27.10 6.56
N THR A 158 -25.15 26.71 5.81
CA THR A 158 -24.97 26.27 4.41
C THR A 158 -24.59 27.47 3.54
N ARG A 159 -23.39 27.46 2.96
CA ARG A 159 -22.94 28.53 2.07
C ARG A 159 -23.37 28.31 0.62
N LYS A 160 -23.28 27.09 0.16
CA LYS A 160 -23.56 26.71 -1.24
C LYS A 160 -23.92 25.23 -1.32
N VAL A 161 -24.88 24.92 -2.17
CA VAL A 161 -25.16 23.54 -2.63
C VAL A 161 -24.82 23.48 -4.12
N THR A 162 -23.94 22.61 -4.49
CA THR A 162 -23.53 22.41 -5.89
C THR A 162 -24.01 21.03 -6.33
N PRO A 163 -25.01 20.95 -7.22
CA PRO A 163 -25.43 19.67 -7.79
C PRO A 163 -24.37 19.24 -8.83
N GLU A 164 -23.93 17.99 -8.74
CA GLU A 164 -23.03 17.37 -9.71
C GLU A 164 -23.66 16.09 -10.22
N GLN A 165 -23.57 15.87 -11.52
CA GLN A 165 -24.08 14.65 -12.14
C GLN A 165 -22.92 13.70 -12.36
N HIS A 166 -23.02 12.51 -11.77
CA HIS A 166 -22.06 11.42 -11.95
C HIS A 166 -22.75 10.24 -12.61
N PHE A 167 -22.02 9.54 -13.47
CA PHE A 167 -22.49 8.33 -14.11
C PHE A 167 -21.66 7.14 -13.58
N THR A 168 -22.32 6.03 -13.30
CA THR A 168 -21.63 4.79 -12.98
C THR A 168 -20.82 4.34 -14.17
N GLN A 169 -19.55 4.03 -13.94
CA GLN A 169 -18.68 3.44 -14.96
C GLN A 169 -18.71 1.92 -14.85
N PRO A 170 -18.60 1.20 -15.96
CA PRO A 170 -18.42 -0.25 -15.91
C PRO A 170 -17.10 -0.58 -15.20
N PRO A 171 -16.97 -1.80 -14.61
CA PRO A 171 -15.70 -2.25 -14.06
C PRO A 171 -14.59 -2.10 -15.11
N PRO A 172 -13.39 -1.65 -14.71
CA PRO A 172 -12.27 -1.54 -15.62
C PRO A 172 -11.93 -2.93 -16.21
N ARG A 173 -11.37 -2.95 -17.41
CA ARG A 173 -10.83 -4.18 -17.98
C ARG A 173 -9.63 -4.62 -17.16
N PHE A 174 -9.41 -5.93 -17.10
CA PHE A 174 -8.23 -6.46 -16.46
C PHE A 174 -6.95 -5.95 -17.16
N THR A 175 -6.02 -5.47 -16.36
CA THR A 175 -4.61 -5.38 -16.74
C THR A 175 -3.94 -6.73 -16.49
N ASP A 176 -2.74 -6.96 -17.02
CA ASP A 176 -2.01 -8.22 -16.77
C ASP A 176 -1.85 -8.48 -15.25
N ALA A 177 -1.50 -7.44 -14.48
CA ALA A 177 -1.35 -7.53 -13.04
C ALA A 177 -2.66 -7.85 -12.32
N SER A 178 -3.75 -7.16 -12.66
CA SER A 178 -5.06 -7.40 -12.03
C SER A 178 -5.67 -8.74 -12.44
N LEU A 179 -5.38 -9.22 -13.66
CA LEU A 179 -5.78 -10.55 -14.11
C LEU A 179 -5.06 -11.64 -13.31
N VAL A 180 -3.74 -11.56 -13.18
CA VAL A 180 -2.95 -12.50 -12.38
C VAL A 180 -3.46 -12.55 -10.95
N LYS A 181 -3.69 -11.40 -10.33
CA LYS A 181 -4.24 -11.31 -8.97
C LYS A 181 -5.62 -11.98 -8.86
N ALA A 182 -6.53 -11.72 -9.80
CA ALA A 182 -7.86 -12.31 -9.80
C ALA A 182 -7.80 -13.85 -10.00
N MET A 183 -6.89 -14.34 -10.85
CA MET A 183 -6.68 -15.77 -11.05
C MET A 183 -6.13 -16.42 -9.77
N GLU A 184 -5.22 -15.78 -9.08
CA GLU A 184 -4.65 -16.24 -7.82
C GLU A 184 -5.73 -16.31 -6.72
N GLU A 185 -6.59 -15.28 -6.59
CA GLU A 185 -7.71 -15.24 -5.66
C GLU A 185 -8.76 -16.34 -5.94
N LEU A 186 -8.96 -16.68 -7.20
CA LEU A 186 -9.87 -17.74 -7.63
C LEU A 186 -9.24 -19.15 -7.55
N GLY A 187 -7.98 -19.26 -7.15
CA GLY A 187 -7.24 -20.54 -7.09
C GLY A 187 -6.90 -21.11 -8.47
N ILE A 188 -6.98 -20.30 -9.52
CA ILE A 188 -6.53 -20.67 -10.87
C ILE A 188 -5.03 -20.44 -10.92
N CYS A 189 -4.26 -21.49 -10.62
CA CYS A 189 -2.81 -21.37 -10.51
C CYS A 189 -2.15 -21.38 -11.89
N LEU A 190 -1.53 -20.27 -12.28
CA LEU A 190 -0.67 -20.18 -13.47
C LEU A 190 0.65 -20.97 -13.32
N LEU A 191 1.01 -21.32 -12.09
CA LEU A 191 2.30 -21.97 -11.76
C LEU A 191 2.36 -23.42 -12.21
N TYR A 192 1.24 -24.09 -12.43
CA TYR A 192 1.22 -25.48 -12.89
C TYR A 192 1.46 -25.66 -14.40
N THR A 193 1.35 -24.58 -15.18
CA THR A 193 1.56 -24.68 -16.63
C THR A 193 3.02 -24.55 -17.05
N SER A 194 3.89 -24.04 -16.18
CA SER A 194 5.33 -23.94 -16.48
C SER A 194 6.14 -25.19 -16.09
N ASP A 195 5.67 -25.96 -15.10
CA ASP A 195 6.35 -27.21 -14.71
C ASP A 195 6.03 -28.39 -15.64
N ALA A 196 4.99 -28.28 -16.48
CA ALA A 196 4.60 -29.32 -17.43
C ALA A 196 5.36 -29.24 -18.77
N ALA A 197 6.23 -28.24 -18.96
CA ALA A 197 6.99 -28.05 -20.19
C ALA A 197 8.42 -28.61 -20.13
N ASP A 198 8.84 -29.14 -18.99
CA ASP A 198 10.19 -29.69 -18.77
C ASP A 198 10.23 -31.25 -18.62
N GLU A 199 9.20 -31.99 -19.11
CA GLU A 199 9.27 -33.45 -19.31
C GLU A 199 9.46 -33.82 -20.78
#